data_8ec892d3cd4750f83aa68b35ddda523d
#
_entry.id   8ec892d3cd4750f83aa68b35ddda523d
#
_cell.length_a   1.000
_cell.length_b   1.000
_cell.length_c   1.000
_cell.angle_alpha   90.00
_cell.angle_beta   90.00
_cell.angle_gamma   90.00
#
_symmetry.space_group_name_H-M   'P 1'
#
loop_
_entity.id
_entity.type
_entity.pdbx_description
1 polymer ?
#
loop_
_entity_poly.entity_id
_entity_poly.type
_entity_poly.pdbx_seq_one_letter_code
_entity_poly.pdbx_strand_id
1 'polypeptide(L)'
;MDSNSLSHTKWNCKYHIVFAPKYRRKVAYGKIKQDIANILSILCKRKGVKIVEAEICPDHVHMLVEIPPSISVSYFVGYLKGKSTLMIFERHANLKYKYGNRHFWCRGYYVDTVGKNAKKIQEYIANQLQSDLEYDQMTLKEYIDPFTGEPVKHNK
;
A
#
# COMPACT_ATOMS: atom_id res chain seq x y z
N MET A 1 -18.13 -17.18 -0.97
CA MET A 1 -18.91 -15.97 -0.72
C MET A 1 -18.04 -14.88 -0.14
N ASP A 2 -18.18 -13.68 -0.64
CA ASP A 2 -17.31 -12.54 -0.28
C ASP A 2 -17.76 -11.78 0.97
N SER A 3 -18.79 -12.28 1.66
CA SER A 3 -19.31 -11.61 2.85
C SER A 3 -18.68 -12.16 4.13
N ASN A 4 -18.30 -11.25 4.98
CA ASN A 4 -17.81 -11.56 6.32
C ASN A 4 -18.97 -11.44 7.33
N SER A 5 -18.83 -12.08 8.48
CA SER A 5 -19.80 -11.93 9.53
C SER A 5 -19.14 -11.69 10.87
N LEU A 6 -19.69 -10.78 11.65
CA LEU A 6 -19.28 -10.48 13.00
C LEU A 6 -20.53 -10.49 13.86
N SER A 7 -20.67 -11.49 14.73
CA SER A 7 -21.88 -11.67 15.53
C SER A 7 -23.12 -11.79 14.62
N HIS A 8 -24.06 -10.81 14.67
CA HIS A 8 -25.25 -10.77 13.83
C HIS A 8 -25.09 -9.86 12.60
N THR A 9 -23.89 -9.36 12.35
CA THR A 9 -23.60 -8.41 11.26
C THR A 9 -22.82 -9.11 10.17
N LYS A 10 -23.32 -9.04 8.94
CA LYS A 10 -22.59 -9.45 7.74
C LYS A 10 -22.07 -8.21 7.04
N TRP A 11 -20.83 -8.30 6.51
CA TRP A 11 -20.21 -7.17 5.83
C TRP A 11 -19.31 -7.60 4.70
N ASN A 12 -19.12 -6.68 3.75
CA ASN A 12 -18.22 -6.85 2.62
C ASN A 12 -17.62 -5.49 2.28
N CYS A 13 -16.65 -5.08 3.06
CA CYS A 13 -16.03 -3.76 2.96
C CYS A 13 -14.61 -3.89 2.40
N LYS A 14 -14.51 -3.82 1.08
CA LYS A 14 -13.23 -3.92 0.37
C LYS A 14 -12.79 -2.55 -0.12
N TYR A 15 -11.49 -2.30 -0.01
CA TYR A 15 -10.87 -1.04 -0.43
C TYR A 15 -9.58 -1.31 -1.17
N HIS A 16 -9.37 -0.56 -2.23
CA HIS A 16 -8.07 -0.43 -2.88
C HIS A 16 -7.36 0.76 -2.27
N ILE A 17 -6.20 0.53 -1.66
CA ILE A 17 -5.43 1.57 -0.96
C ILE A 17 -4.04 1.65 -1.58
N VAL A 18 -3.58 2.87 -1.83
CA VAL A 18 -2.24 3.13 -2.36
C VAL A 18 -1.56 4.18 -1.50
N PHE A 19 -0.32 3.91 -1.12
CA PHE A 19 0.51 4.88 -0.39
C PHE A 19 1.98 4.68 -0.76
N ALA A 20 2.80 5.69 -0.51
CA ALA A 20 4.17 5.73 -1.00
C ALA A 20 5.16 6.17 0.07
N PRO A 21 6.44 5.75 -0.04
CA PRO A 21 7.51 6.31 0.75
C PRO A 21 7.63 7.82 0.54
N LYS A 22 8.09 8.52 1.58
CA LYS A 22 8.29 9.97 1.54
C LYS A 22 9.19 10.35 0.35
N TYR A 23 8.76 11.36 -0.39
CA TYR A 23 9.39 11.81 -1.66
C TYR A 23 9.32 10.76 -2.78
N ARG A 24 8.50 9.74 -2.65
CA ARG A 24 8.39 8.63 -3.59
C ARG A 24 9.75 8.00 -3.92
N ARG A 25 10.60 7.90 -2.92
CA ARG A 25 11.92 7.27 -3.08
C ARG A 25 11.76 5.79 -3.43
N LYS A 26 12.54 5.35 -4.40
CA LYS A 26 12.60 3.94 -4.80
C LYS A 26 13.49 3.17 -3.81
N VAL A 27 12.89 2.67 -2.74
CA VAL A 27 13.61 1.99 -1.65
C VAL A 27 13.19 0.54 -1.43
N ALA A 28 12.03 0.14 -1.95
CA ALA A 28 11.46 -1.17 -1.67
C ALA A 28 12.01 -2.25 -2.61
N TYR A 29 13.27 -2.60 -2.40
CA TYR A 29 13.96 -3.67 -3.10
C TYR A 29 14.48 -4.74 -2.12
N GLY A 30 14.64 -5.96 -2.59
CA GLY A 30 15.31 -7.02 -1.87
C GLY A 30 14.79 -7.22 -0.45
N LYS A 31 15.68 -7.12 0.52
CA LYS A 31 15.36 -7.35 1.94
C LYS A 31 14.40 -6.30 2.49
N ILE A 32 14.54 -5.05 2.08
CA ILE A 32 13.63 -3.96 2.52
C ILE A 32 12.22 -4.26 2.04
N LYS A 33 12.05 -4.61 0.76
CA LYS A 33 10.74 -4.99 0.20
C LYS A 33 10.11 -6.13 0.98
N GLN A 34 10.88 -7.16 1.28
CA GLN A 34 10.41 -8.34 2.00
C GLN A 34 9.98 -7.97 3.43
N ASP A 35 10.76 -7.14 4.12
CA ASP A 35 10.43 -6.69 5.47
C ASP A 35 9.19 -5.80 5.48
N ILE A 36 9.03 -4.91 4.51
CA ILE A 36 7.81 -4.10 4.37
C ILE A 36 6.60 -5.00 4.20
N ALA A 37 6.66 -5.99 3.31
CA ALA A 37 5.55 -6.93 3.09
C ALA A 37 5.18 -7.68 4.38
N ASN A 38 6.17 -8.18 5.10
CA ASN A 38 5.97 -8.90 6.35
C ASN A 38 5.37 -8.00 7.44
N ILE A 39 5.88 -6.79 7.59
CA ILE A 39 5.40 -5.81 8.58
C ILE A 39 3.95 -5.45 8.31
N LEU A 40 3.61 -5.10 7.07
CA LEU A 40 2.24 -4.75 6.71
C LEU A 40 1.28 -5.91 6.95
N SER A 41 1.69 -7.13 6.63
CA SER A 41 0.90 -8.34 6.88
C SER A 41 0.60 -8.54 8.37
N ILE A 42 1.62 -8.40 9.22
CA ILE A 42 1.46 -8.53 10.68
C ILE A 42 0.50 -7.46 11.22
N LEU A 43 0.67 -6.21 10.78
CA LEU A 43 -0.14 -5.10 11.26
C LEU A 43 -1.60 -5.22 10.81
N CYS A 44 -1.85 -5.69 9.60
CA CYS A 44 -3.21 -5.96 9.11
C CYS A 44 -3.88 -7.03 9.99
N LYS A 45 -3.19 -8.11 10.28
CA LYS A 45 -3.72 -9.18 11.15
C LYS A 45 -4.09 -8.66 12.54
N ARG A 46 -3.29 -7.77 13.11
CA ARG A 46 -3.55 -7.20 14.44
C ARG A 46 -4.85 -6.41 14.50
N LYS A 47 -5.31 -5.87 13.37
CA LYS A 47 -6.56 -5.10 13.29
C LYS A 47 -7.71 -5.87 12.66
N GLY A 48 -7.53 -7.16 12.41
CA GLY A 48 -8.57 -7.97 11.77
C GLY A 48 -8.82 -7.58 10.32
N VAL A 49 -7.84 -6.95 9.67
CA VAL A 49 -7.91 -6.57 8.27
C VAL A 49 -7.33 -7.68 7.42
N LYS A 50 -8.12 -8.15 6.45
CA LYS A 50 -7.70 -9.21 5.55
C LYS A 50 -7.08 -8.59 4.29
N ILE A 51 -5.87 -9.03 3.94
CA ILE A 51 -5.24 -8.69 2.67
C ILE A 51 -5.76 -9.68 1.62
N VAL A 52 -6.48 -9.17 0.62
CA VAL A 52 -6.95 -9.97 -0.51
C VAL A 52 -5.84 -10.09 -1.55
N GLU A 53 -5.19 -8.96 -1.85
CA GLU A 53 -4.05 -8.88 -2.75
C GLU A 53 -3.20 -7.68 -2.35
N ALA A 54 -1.89 -7.77 -2.53
CA ALA A 54 -0.99 -6.65 -2.28
C ALA A 54 0.24 -6.75 -3.17
N GLU A 55 0.76 -5.60 -3.58
CA GLU A 55 2.01 -5.50 -4.31
C GLU A 55 2.86 -4.38 -3.74
N ILE A 56 4.11 -4.70 -3.43
CA ILE A 56 5.11 -3.73 -2.98
C ILE A 56 5.94 -3.34 -4.19
N CYS A 57 5.68 -2.16 -4.72
CA CYS A 57 6.46 -1.58 -5.81
C CYS A 57 7.62 -0.77 -5.24
N PRO A 58 8.67 -0.48 -6.04
CA PRO A 58 9.84 0.24 -5.51
C PRO A 58 9.53 1.56 -4.81
N ASP A 59 8.54 2.31 -5.28
CA ASP A 59 8.18 3.65 -4.79
C ASP A 59 6.74 3.77 -4.29
N HIS A 60 6.00 2.68 -4.19
CA HIS A 60 4.64 2.70 -3.67
C HIS A 60 4.13 1.30 -3.32
N VAL A 61 3.02 1.26 -2.59
CA VAL A 61 2.34 0.03 -2.19
C VAL A 61 0.91 0.08 -2.67
N HIS A 62 0.44 -0.99 -3.31
CA HIS A 62 -0.96 -1.23 -3.63
C HIS A 62 -1.49 -2.34 -2.73
N MET A 63 -2.65 -2.11 -2.12
CA MET A 63 -3.30 -3.12 -1.29
C MET A 63 -4.78 -3.19 -1.60
N LEU A 64 -5.30 -4.39 -1.80
CA LEU A 64 -6.72 -4.66 -1.77
C LEU A 64 -7.02 -5.34 -0.44
N VAL A 65 -7.79 -4.69 0.42
CA VAL A 65 -8.02 -5.14 1.79
C VAL A 65 -9.50 -5.17 2.13
N GLU A 66 -9.87 -6.07 3.03
CA GLU A 66 -11.18 -6.08 3.68
C GLU A 66 -11.02 -5.51 5.07
N ILE A 67 -11.68 -4.38 5.34
CA ILE A 67 -11.61 -3.68 6.62
C ILE A 67 -12.92 -3.88 7.36
N PRO A 68 -12.90 -4.38 8.62
CA PRO A 68 -14.14 -4.55 9.37
C PRO A 68 -14.84 -3.21 9.62
N PRO A 69 -16.19 -3.18 9.61
CA PRO A 69 -16.94 -1.93 9.76
C PRO A 69 -16.76 -1.24 11.10
N SER A 70 -16.14 -1.91 12.07
CA SER A 70 -15.84 -1.34 13.39
C SER A 70 -14.71 -0.33 13.38
N ILE A 71 -13.90 -0.25 12.31
CA ILE A 71 -12.81 0.71 12.20
C ILE A 71 -12.90 1.51 10.89
N SER A 72 -12.51 2.78 10.96
CA SER A 72 -12.49 3.62 9.76
C SER A 72 -11.24 3.37 8.91
N VAL A 73 -11.35 3.67 7.63
CA VAL A 73 -10.20 3.61 6.72
C VAL A 73 -9.07 4.53 7.20
N SER A 74 -9.41 5.75 7.60
CA SER A 74 -8.40 6.73 8.06
C SER A 74 -7.66 6.25 9.32
N TYR A 75 -8.38 5.67 10.27
CA TYR A 75 -7.75 5.09 11.46
C TYR A 75 -6.80 3.95 11.07
N PHE A 76 -7.27 3.04 10.23
CA PHE A 76 -6.48 1.89 9.81
C PHE A 76 -5.19 2.33 9.09
N VAL A 77 -5.30 3.23 8.11
CA VAL A 77 -4.13 3.69 7.36
C VAL A 77 -3.16 4.46 8.26
N GLY A 78 -3.67 5.29 9.17
CA GLY A 78 -2.83 5.98 10.16
C GLY A 78 -2.07 5.01 11.05
N TYR A 79 -2.75 3.99 11.56
CA TYR A 79 -2.13 2.91 12.32
C TYR A 79 -1.05 2.18 11.51
N LEU A 80 -1.39 1.80 10.28
CA LEU A 80 -0.50 1.05 9.40
C LEU A 80 0.78 1.82 9.10
N LYS A 81 0.65 3.11 8.74
CA LYS A 81 1.80 3.97 8.45
C LYS A 81 2.66 4.23 9.68
N GLY A 82 2.04 4.56 10.80
CA GLY A 82 2.76 4.88 12.04
C GLY A 82 3.53 3.69 12.59
N LYS A 83 2.88 2.56 12.74
CA LYS A 83 3.51 1.36 13.28
C LYS A 83 4.54 0.77 12.32
N SER A 84 4.26 0.74 11.02
CA SER A 84 5.21 0.24 10.03
C SER A 84 6.48 1.10 9.98
N THR A 85 6.36 2.42 10.09
CA THR A 85 7.53 3.32 10.16
C THR A 85 8.48 2.91 11.28
N LEU A 86 7.96 2.70 12.49
CA LEU A 86 8.78 2.29 13.63
C LEU A 86 9.47 0.95 13.37
N MET A 87 8.75 -0.02 12.85
CA MET A 87 9.29 -1.36 12.59
C MET A 87 10.31 -1.37 11.45
N ILE A 88 10.08 -0.58 10.39
CA ILE A 88 11.01 -0.43 9.27
C ILE A 88 12.31 0.19 9.76
N PHE A 89 12.24 1.27 10.53
CA PHE A 89 13.42 1.97 11.04
C PHE A 89 14.19 1.14 12.08
N GLU A 90 13.52 0.28 12.81
CA GLU A 90 14.17 -0.66 13.72
C GLU A 90 15.01 -1.69 12.96
N ARG A 91 14.48 -2.22 11.87
CA ARG A 91 15.16 -3.24 11.04
C ARG A 91 16.19 -2.64 10.09
N HIS A 92 16.01 -1.38 9.68
CA HIS A 92 16.84 -0.69 8.70
C HIS A 92 17.23 0.69 9.21
N ALA A 93 18.17 0.72 10.15
CA ALA A 93 18.59 1.95 10.83
C ALA A 93 19.12 3.03 9.88
N ASN A 94 19.74 2.63 8.76
CA ASN A 94 20.21 3.56 7.74
C ASN A 94 19.08 4.34 7.09
N LEU A 95 17.90 3.74 6.92
CA LEU A 95 16.72 4.43 6.41
C LEU A 95 16.19 5.47 7.38
N LYS A 96 16.28 5.20 8.68
CA LYS A 96 15.89 6.14 9.72
C LYS A 96 16.59 7.49 9.56
N TYR A 97 17.88 7.49 9.35
CA TYR A 97 18.65 8.71 9.13
C TYR A 97 18.28 9.39 7.81
N LYS A 98 18.11 8.62 6.74
CA LYS A 98 17.73 9.13 5.43
C LYS A 98 16.38 9.87 5.44
N TYR A 99 15.45 9.46 6.31
CA TYR A 99 14.11 10.04 6.43
C TYR A 99 13.97 10.97 7.63
N GLY A 100 15.07 11.42 8.22
CA GLY A 100 15.06 12.38 9.32
C GLY A 100 14.48 11.88 10.62
N ASN A 101 14.54 10.57 10.87
CA ASN A 101 14.06 9.89 12.09
C ASN A 101 12.56 9.99 12.36
N ARG A 102 11.73 10.42 11.39
CA ARG A 102 10.32 10.73 11.67
C ARG A 102 9.34 9.88 10.87
N HIS A 103 9.31 10.06 9.57
CA HIS A 103 8.27 9.49 8.72
C HIS A 103 8.88 8.75 7.53
N PHE A 104 8.53 7.49 7.39
CA PHE A 104 8.91 6.71 6.22
C PHE A 104 7.97 7.00 5.03
N TRP A 105 6.68 7.19 5.30
CA TRP A 105 5.64 7.32 4.27
C TRP A 105 5.31 8.79 3.97
N CYS A 106 4.90 9.07 2.72
CA CYS A 106 4.30 10.35 2.36
C CYS A 106 3.06 10.62 3.19
N ARG A 107 2.70 11.89 3.33
CA ARG A 107 1.37 12.28 3.79
C ARG A 107 0.32 11.79 2.80
N GLY A 108 -0.83 11.42 3.30
CA GLY A 108 -1.96 11.04 2.48
C GLY A 108 -1.85 9.63 1.91
N TYR A 109 -2.89 9.27 1.20
CA TYR A 109 -3.03 7.97 0.55
C TYR A 109 -4.18 8.08 -0.45
N TYR A 110 -4.19 7.18 -1.43
CA TYR A 110 -5.35 7.00 -2.29
C TYR A 110 -6.19 5.86 -1.74
N VAL A 111 -7.51 6.02 -1.75
CA VAL A 111 -8.44 4.94 -1.39
C VAL A 111 -9.63 4.96 -2.34
N ASP A 112 -10.03 3.77 -2.76
CA ASP A 112 -11.22 3.56 -3.56
C ASP A 112 -12.00 2.38 -2.97
N THR A 113 -13.32 2.48 -3.00
CA THR A 113 -14.20 1.38 -2.59
C THR A 113 -14.28 0.35 -3.70
N VAL A 114 -14.29 -0.92 -3.32
CA VAL A 114 -14.32 -2.03 -4.25
C VAL A 114 -15.56 -2.86 -3.98
N GLY A 115 -16.48 -2.90 -4.94
CA GLY A 115 -17.67 -3.73 -4.86
C GLY A 115 -17.48 -5.04 -5.61
N LYS A 116 -18.33 -5.27 -6.60
CA LYS A 116 -18.30 -6.48 -7.43
C LYS A 116 -17.08 -6.57 -8.36
N ASN A 117 -16.26 -5.52 -8.43
CA ASN A 117 -15.05 -5.46 -9.26
C ASN A 117 -13.79 -5.97 -8.55
N ALA A 118 -13.90 -6.55 -7.37
CA ALA A 118 -12.76 -7.01 -6.57
C ALA A 118 -11.77 -7.85 -7.37
N LYS A 119 -12.27 -8.78 -8.17
CA LYS A 119 -11.44 -9.67 -8.98
C LYS A 119 -10.60 -8.91 -10.02
N LYS A 120 -11.20 -7.91 -10.69
CA LYS A 120 -10.48 -7.08 -11.67
C LYS A 120 -9.39 -6.26 -11.02
N ILE A 121 -9.65 -5.71 -9.86
CA ILE A 121 -8.68 -4.92 -9.10
C ILE A 121 -7.57 -5.83 -8.58
N GLN A 122 -7.90 -7.02 -8.12
CA GLN A 122 -6.92 -8.02 -7.72
C GLN A 122 -5.96 -8.36 -8.87
N GLU A 123 -6.48 -8.59 -10.08
CA GLU A 123 -5.68 -8.85 -11.27
C GLU A 123 -4.80 -7.65 -11.63
N TYR A 124 -5.34 -6.43 -11.53
CA TYR A 124 -4.59 -5.21 -11.79
C TYR A 124 -3.40 -5.08 -10.84
N ILE A 125 -3.60 -5.31 -9.54
CA ILE A 125 -2.52 -5.23 -8.56
C ILE A 125 -1.46 -6.30 -8.82
N ALA A 126 -1.88 -7.53 -9.13
CA ALA A 126 -0.96 -8.63 -9.42
C ALA A 126 -0.07 -8.34 -10.63
N ASN A 127 -0.56 -7.55 -11.59
CA ASN A 127 0.18 -7.20 -12.80
C ASN A 127 0.97 -5.88 -12.66
N GLN A 128 0.83 -5.18 -11.56
CA GLN A 128 1.43 -3.85 -11.38
C GLN A 128 2.96 -3.88 -11.41
N LEU A 129 3.57 -4.89 -10.82
CA LEU A 129 5.02 -5.03 -10.84
C LEU A 129 5.56 -5.16 -12.26
N GLN A 130 4.89 -5.92 -13.11
CA GLN A 130 5.28 -6.08 -14.51
C GLN A 130 5.21 -4.73 -15.25
N SER A 131 4.14 -3.97 -15.03
CA SER A 131 3.97 -2.64 -15.61
C SER A 131 5.05 -1.67 -15.15
N ASP A 132 5.40 -1.71 -13.87
CA ASP A 132 6.44 -0.85 -13.32
C ASP A 132 7.83 -1.20 -13.88
N LEU A 133 8.10 -2.48 -14.09
CA LEU A 133 9.34 -2.91 -14.74
C LEU A 133 9.42 -2.44 -16.19
N GLU A 134 8.33 -2.56 -16.93
CA GLU A 134 8.23 -2.06 -18.29
C GLU A 134 8.41 -0.54 -18.34
N TYR A 135 7.81 0.16 -17.39
CA TYR A 135 7.90 1.59 -17.26
C TYR A 135 9.34 2.09 -17.05
N ASP A 136 10.12 1.40 -16.24
CA ASP A 136 11.54 1.75 -16.03
C ASP A 136 12.38 1.64 -17.32
N GLN A 137 11.87 0.91 -18.32
CA GLN A 137 12.53 0.72 -19.62
C GLN A 137 11.98 1.65 -20.71
N MET A 138 10.84 2.29 -20.46
CA MET A 138 10.14 3.15 -21.42
C MET A 138 10.27 4.63 -21.03
N THR A 139 9.89 5.51 -21.95
CA THR A 139 9.76 6.92 -21.59
C THR A 139 8.60 7.10 -20.62
N LEU A 140 8.85 7.84 -19.56
CA LEU A 140 7.97 8.02 -18.42
C LEU A 140 6.68 8.81 -18.72
N LYS A 141 6.28 8.94 -19.98
CA LYS A 141 5.13 9.76 -20.41
C LYS A 141 3.78 9.17 -20.05
N GLU A 142 3.71 7.87 -19.80
CA GLU A 142 2.45 7.16 -19.62
C GLU A 142 2.19 6.72 -18.18
N TYR A 143 3.10 7.03 -17.28
CA TYR A 143 2.92 6.66 -15.89
C TYR A 143 1.91 7.60 -15.22
N ILE A 144 0.89 7.00 -14.62
CA ILE A 144 -0.13 7.73 -13.88
C ILE A 144 0.19 7.63 -12.39
N ASP A 145 0.29 8.78 -11.72
CA ASP A 145 0.50 8.82 -10.28
C ASP A 145 -0.73 8.23 -9.58
N PRO A 146 -0.55 7.17 -8.77
CA PRO A 146 -1.68 6.54 -8.08
C PRO A 146 -2.35 7.45 -7.05
N PHE A 147 -1.68 8.54 -6.62
CA PHE A 147 -2.25 9.47 -5.65
C PHE A 147 -3.07 10.58 -6.30
N THR A 148 -2.70 11.03 -7.48
CA THR A 148 -3.36 12.16 -8.16
C THR A 148 -4.22 11.74 -9.35
N GLY A 149 -3.97 10.56 -9.90
CA GLY A 149 -4.60 10.11 -11.15
C GLY A 149 -4.09 10.83 -12.38
N GLU A 150 -3.03 11.64 -12.26
CA GLU A 150 -2.46 12.43 -13.33
C GLU A 150 -1.14 11.82 -13.82
N PRO A 151 -0.77 12.09 -15.09
CA PRO A 151 0.53 11.66 -15.60
C PRO A 151 1.67 12.30 -14.81
N VAL A 152 2.63 11.47 -14.40
CA VAL A 152 3.82 11.94 -13.69
C VAL A 152 4.74 12.66 -14.67
N LYS A 153 5.05 13.93 -14.39
CA LYS A 153 6.09 14.65 -15.11
C LYS A 153 7.46 14.32 -14.50
N HIS A 154 8.33 13.75 -15.31
CA HIS A 154 9.70 13.56 -14.89
C HIS A 154 10.49 14.84 -15.04
N ASN A 155 10.91 15.39 -13.94
CA ASN A 155 12.02 16.34 -13.92
C ASN A 155 13.30 15.52 -14.03
N LYS A 156 13.97 15.70 -15.13
CA LYS A 156 15.31 15.16 -15.28
C LYS A 156 16.26 15.80 -14.27
#